data_f6b9f90fe67f0a65939b221ce75dd669
#
_entry.id   f6b9f90fe67f0a65939b221ce75dd669
#
_cell.length_a   1.000
_cell.length_b   1.000
_cell.length_c   1.000
_cell.angle_alpha   90.00
_cell.angle_beta   90.00
_cell.angle_gamma   90.00
#
_symmetry.space_group_name_H-M   'P 1'
#
loop_
_entity.id
_entity.type
_entity.pdbx_description
1 polymer ?
#
loop_
_entity_poly.entity_id
_entity_poly.type
_entity_poly.pdbx_seq_one_letter_code
_entity_poly.pdbx_strand_id
1 'polypeptide(L)'
;LAVKKTVGPGSTETFTFYLTWNFPNRKAWSETIVGNYYSTRFPDAWEAAEAIVPQIPEMERQTLSFVHAFLKSTYPDVVKEAALFNLATLRSQTVFRLPSGHLMGWEGVMDRFGSCAGSCTHVWNYEVATPFLFGELAKTMRDVEFNYATKENGLMNFRASLPLSEAAKGNSAAADGQMGCVMKIYRDWQLSGDDEFLQKNWGQVKKVLAYAWTDKGWDGNQDGIMEGSQHNTMDVNYFGPNPQMGFWYMGALKAAEKMALAMKDKTFAKKCNTLFRQGSTWMDANLFNGEYYEHKITDPETFEYLDMRNPDVKVPPFQLGKGCLVDQLVGQYMAHICGLGYLGDKEHIRTTLGSIMKYNYVKDFSRHFNNMRSYVMGDESGLLMASWPKGRLEVPFPYFAEVMTGFEYCAAVGMIYEGMEKEALTCIRAIRDRHDGAKRNPFSEAECGHHYARSMASWAAVIALSDFQYSGVDRRMHFTDRPGCYFWSNGYAWGTCTVTDDTATIEVLKGSLQLDKLVIGDKEKRLKNFRLASGENRIIKLS
;
A
#
# COMPACT_ATOMS: atom_id res chain seq x y z
N LEU A 1 29.33 -9.15 -31.97
CA LEU A 1 29.27 -10.56 -31.56
C LEU A 1 28.58 -11.36 -32.65
N ALA A 2 29.17 -12.46 -33.11
CA ALA A 2 28.57 -13.35 -34.12
C ALA A 2 28.69 -14.79 -33.65
N VAL A 3 27.59 -15.53 -33.77
CA VAL A 3 27.55 -16.98 -33.53
C VAL A 3 27.19 -17.68 -34.83
N LYS A 4 27.93 -18.72 -35.20
CA LYS A 4 27.67 -19.51 -36.39
C LYS A 4 27.49 -20.98 -36.02
N LYS A 5 26.41 -21.58 -36.50
CA LYS A 5 26.14 -23.02 -36.43
C LYS A 5 25.75 -23.54 -37.81
N THR A 6 26.10 -24.78 -38.11
CA THR A 6 25.61 -25.47 -39.29
C THR A 6 24.33 -26.22 -38.88
N VAL A 7 23.21 -25.94 -39.55
CA VAL A 7 21.92 -26.58 -39.30
C VAL A 7 21.69 -27.62 -40.41
N GLY A 8 21.50 -28.88 -40.03
CA GLY A 8 21.19 -29.96 -40.96
C GLY A 8 19.77 -29.85 -41.53
N PRO A 9 19.49 -30.53 -42.67
CA PRO A 9 18.14 -30.56 -43.24
C PRO A 9 17.13 -31.09 -42.25
N GLY A 10 16.00 -30.33 -42.02
CA GLY A 10 14.93 -30.73 -41.13
C GLY A 10 15.22 -30.55 -39.61
N SER A 11 16.39 -30.03 -39.23
CA SER A 11 16.73 -29.75 -37.83
C SER A 11 16.52 -28.25 -37.48
N THR A 12 16.26 -27.99 -36.18
CA THR A 12 16.14 -26.65 -35.62
C THR A 12 17.29 -26.42 -34.65
N GLU A 13 17.90 -25.26 -34.70
CA GLU A 13 18.91 -24.82 -33.75
C GLU A 13 18.44 -23.58 -33.00
N THR A 14 18.66 -23.56 -31.69
CA THR A 14 18.34 -22.42 -30.82
C THR A 14 19.62 -21.68 -30.46
N PHE A 15 19.59 -20.35 -30.56
CA PHE A 15 20.65 -19.47 -30.11
C PHE A 15 20.15 -18.67 -28.92
N THR A 16 20.77 -18.84 -27.77
CA THR A 16 20.48 -18.08 -26.57
C THR A 16 21.53 -16.99 -26.40
N PHE A 17 21.05 -15.74 -26.23
CA PHE A 17 21.90 -14.58 -25.94
C PHE A 17 21.51 -14.05 -24.57
N TYR A 18 22.51 -13.78 -23.74
CA TYR A 18 22.35 -13.12 -22.46
C TYR A 18 22.79 -11.68 -22.57
N LEU A 19 21.93 -10.74 -22.15
CA LEU A 19 22.23 -9.33 -22.07
C LEU A 19 22.41 -8.96 -20.60
N THR A 20 23.60 -8.48 -20.26
CA THR A 20 23.94 -7.99 -18.94
C THR A 20 24.39 -6.54 -19.00
N TRP A 21 24.19 -5.82 -17.92
CA TRP A 21 24.60 -4.42 -17.79
C TRP A 21 25.08 -4.11 -16.38
N ASN A 22 25.87 -3.03 -16.26
CA ASN A 22 26.27 -2.46 -15.00
C ASN A 22 26.25 -0.93 -15.09
N PHE A 23 25.43 -0.27 -14.29
CA PHE A 23 25.27 1.18 -14.23
C PHE A 23 25.57 1.68 -12.82
N PRO A 24 26.84 1.87 -12.44
CA PRO A 24 27.21 2.26 -11.07
C PRO A 24 26.93 3.73 -10.76
N ASN A 25 26.78 4.59 -11.76
CA ASN A 25 26.76 6.05 -11.62
C ASN A 25 25.33 6.62 -11.49
N ARG A 26 24.46 5.94 -10.73
CA ARG A 26 23.11 6.45 -10.47
C ARG A 26 23.16 7.68 -9.56
N LYS A 27 22.47 8.73 -9.96
CA LYS A 27 22.20 9.92 -9.12
C LYS A 27 20.81 9.90 -8.50
N ALA A 28 19.83 9.31 -9.19
CA ALA A 28 18.41 9.43 -8.86
C ALA A 28 18.02 10.92 -8.71
N TRP A 29 17.58 11.35 -7.52
CA TRP A 29 17.26 12.75 -7.21
C TRP A 29 18.34 13.43 -6.34
N SER A 30 19.56 12.89 -6.34
CA SER A 30 20.72 13.46 -5.64
C SER A 30 21.58 14.30 -6.57
N GLU A 31 22.23 15.31 -6.04
CA GLU A 31 23.30 16.04 -6.75
C GLU A 31 24.54 15.16 -6.97
N THR A 32 24.78 14.21 -6.07
CA THR A 32 25.92 13.30 -6.10
C THR A 32 25.54 11.91 -6.59
N ILE A 33 26.53 11.10 -6.98
CA ILE A 33 26.32 9.69 -7.32
C ILE A 33 26.02 8.92 -6.06
N VAL A 34 24.84 8.29 -6.02
CA VAL A 34 24.40 7.41 -4.92
C VAL A 34 24.58 5.92 -5.22
N GLY A 35 24.80 5.56 -6.47
CA GLY A 35 25.09 4.18 -6.91
C GLY A 35 23.89 3.23 -6.92
N ASN A 36 24.20 1.95 -7.11
CA ASN A 36 23.22 0.84 -7.11
C ASN A 36 23.76 -0.33 -6.28
N TYR A 37 22.87 -1.04 -5.60
CA TYR A 37 23.24 -2.23 -4.79
C TYR A 37 23.90 -3.33 -5.61
N TYR A 38 23.39 -3.64 -6.80
CA TYR A 38 23.98 -4.71 -7.62
C TYR A 38 25.41 -4.40 -8.07
N SER A 39 25.77 -3.12 -8.24
CA SER A 39 27.13 -2.70 -8.57
C SER A 39 28.12 -2.90 -7.42
N THR A 40 27.65 -3.11 -6.18
CA THR A 40 28.52 -3.52 -5.07
C THR A 40 28.84 -5.01 -5.08
N ARG A 41 28.07 -5.79 -5.82
CA ARG A 41 28.21 -7.25 -5.93
C ARG A 41 28.95 -7.67 -7.20
N PHE A 42 28.83 -6.89 -8.26
CA PHE A 42 29.38 -7.16 -9.59
C PHE A 42 30.08 -5.89 -10.07
N PRO A 43 31.41 -5.89 -10.18
CA PRO A 43 32.19 -4.73 -10.64
C PRO A 43 31.85 -4.28 -12.06
N ASP A 44 31.49 -5.23 -12.92
CA ASP A 44 31.10 -4.96 -14.29
C ASP A 44 29.99 -5.90 -14.80
N ALA A 45 29.61 -5.71 -16.06
CA ALA A 45 28.56 -6.51 -16.70
C ALA A 45 29.01 -7.95 -17.02
N TRP A 46 30.30 -8.19 -17.19
CA TRP A 46 30.80 -9.52 -17.46
C TRP A 46 30.78 -10.40 -16.20
N GLU A 47 31.29 -9.90 -15.09
CA GLU A 47 31.20 -10.61 -13.80
C GLU A 47 29.76 -10.86 -13.37
N ALA A 48 28.84 -9.92 -13.67
CA ALA A 48 27.41 -10.14 -13.47
C ALA A 48 26.90 -11.31 -14.33
N ALA A 49 27.35 -11.43 -15.60
CA ALA A 49 26.99 -12.56 -16.46
C ALA A 49 27.49 -13.89 -15.91
N GLU A 50 28.78 -13.96 -15.57
CA GLU A 50 29.39 -15.18 -15.02
C GLU A 50 28.71 -15.67 -13.74
N ALA A 51 28.31 -14.75 -12.87
CA ALA A 51 27.64 -15.08 -11.62
C ALA A 51 26.17 -15.48 -11.80
N ILE A 52 25.42 -14.85 -12.70
CA ILE A 52 23.97 -14.97 -12.80
C ILE A 52 23.52 -16.00 -13.84
N VAL A 53 24.19 -16.10 -14.99
CA VAL A 53 23.79 -17.01 -16.08
C VAL A 53 23.62 -18.47 -15.60
N PRO A 54 24.53 -19.03 -14.77
CA PRO A 54 24.35 -20.39 -14.23
C PRO A 54 23.12 -20.56 -13.34
N GLN A 55 22.59 -19.47 -12.77
CA GLN A 55 21.44 -19.49 -11.87
C GLN A 55 20.09 -19.32 -12.59
N ILE A 56 20.09 -18.93 -13.88
CA ILE A 56 18.87 -18.67 -14.67
C ILE A 56 17.89 -19.84 -14.64
N PRO A 57 18.29 -21.12 -14.82
CA PRO A 57 17.35 -22.23 -14.79
C PRO A 57 16.60 -22.36 -13.46
N GLU A 58 17.26 -22.10 -12.34
CA GLU A 58 16.65 -22.13 -11.02
C GLU A 58 15.74 -20.91 -10.81
N MET A 59 16.14 -19.73 -11.25
CA MET A 59 15.32 -18.52 -11.21
C MET A 59 14.04 -18.69 -12.06
N GLU A 60 14.15 -19.28 -13.23
CA GLU A 60 13.02 -19.61 -14.11
C GLU A 60 12.07 -20.59 -13.41
N ARG A 61 12.60 -21.69 -12.88
CA ARG A 61 11.82 -22.69 -12.15
C ARG A 61 11.03 -22.04 -10.98
N GLN A 62 11.67 -21.17 -10.19
CA GLN A 62 11.01 -20.48 -9.08
C GLN A 62 9.93 -19.52 -9.57
N THR A 63 10.20 -18.77 -10.64
CA THR A 63 9.24 -17.84 -11.24
C THR A 63 8.02 -18.59 -11.78
N LEU A 64 8.23 -19.67 -12.50
CA LEU A 64 7.15 -20.50 -13.02
C LEU A 64 6.34 -21.16 -11.89
N SER A 65 7.01 -21.63 -10.83
CA SER A 65 6.33 -22.17 -9.65
C SER A 65 5.41 -21.14 -9.00
N PHE A 66 5.89 -19.88 -8.82
CA PHE A 66 5.09 -18.78 -8.29
C PHE A 66 3.89 -18.47 -9.18
N VAL A 67 4.11 -18.29 -10.47
CA VAL A 67 3.04 -17.96 -11.43
C VAL A 67 2.01 -19.08 -11.51
N HIS A 68 2.43 -20.35 -11.58
CA HIS A 68 1.53 -21.48 -11.63
C HIS A 68 0.69 -21.62 -10.36
N ALA A 69 1.28 -21.45 -9.18
CA ALA A 69 0.55 -21.48 -7.90
C ALA A 69 -0.49 -20.36 -7.83
N PHE A 70 -0.13 -19.17 -8.31
CA PHE A 70 -1.04 -18.02 -8.33
C PHE A 70 -2.18 -18.23 -9.34
N LEU A 71 -1.88 -18.69 -10.56
CA LEU A 71 -2.90 -18.93 -11.60
C LEU A 71 -3.85 -20.08 -11.24
N LYS A 72 -3.39 -21.11 -10.51
CA LYS A 72 -4.24 -22.20 -10.01
C LYS A 72 -5.19 -21.79 -8.89
N SER A 73 -4.94 -20.65 -8.24
CA SER A 73 -5.81 -20.17 -7.18
C SER A 73 -7.22 -19.86 -7.68
N THR A 74 -8.19 -19.95 -6.79
CA THR A 74 -9.61 -19.72 -7.10
C THR A 74 -10.03 -18.26 -7.13
N TYR A 75 -9.07 -17.33 -7.08
CA TYR A 75 -9.36 -15.92 -7.26
C TYR A 75 -9.95 -15.63 -8.64
N PRO A 76 -10.86 -14.64 -8.77
CA PRO A 76 -11.32 -14.19 -10.09
C PRO A 76 -10.15 -13.78 -11.00
N ASP A 77 -10.21 -14.11 -12.29
CA ASP A 77 -9.10 -13.86 -13.23
C ASP A 77 -8.72 -12.38 -13.29
N VAL A 78 -9.70 -11.49 -13.23
CA VAL A 78 -9.46 -10.02 -13.22
C VAL A 78 -8.64 -9.58 -12.01
N VAL A 79 -8.77 -10.25 -10.85
CA VAL A 79 -7.98 -10.00 -9.65
C VAL A 79 -6.58 -10.56 -9.79
N LYS A 80 -6.44 -11.77 -10.36
CA LYS A 80 -5.11 -12.35 -10.67
C LYS A 80 -4.33 -11.44 -11.61
N GLU A 81 -4.99 -10.94 -12.65
CA GLU A 81 -4.41 -10.02 -13.62
C GLU A 81 -3.96 -8.72 -12.95
N ALA A 82 -4.85 -8.05 -12.21
CA ALA A 82 -4.54 -6.81 -11.51
C ALA A 82 -3.36 -6.97 -10.55
N ALA A 83 -3.35 -8.04 -9.76
CA ALA A 83 -2.30 -8.30 -8.78
C ALA A 83 -0.94 -8.59 -9.44
N LEU A 84 -0.90 -9.48 -10.45
CA LEU A 84 0.36 -9.87 -11.10
C LEU A 84 0.95 -8.78 -11.99
N PHE A 85 0.11 -8.09 -12.76
CA PHE A 85 0.62 -7.14 -13.76
C PHE A 85 1.18 -5.88 -13.11
N ASN A 86 0.58 -5.42 -12.01
CA ASN A 86 1.10 -4.27 -11.27
C ASN A 86 2.42 -4.55 -10.53
N LEU A 87 2.85 -5.83 -10.39
CA LEU A 87 4.20 -6.15 -9.92
C LEU A 87 5.29 -5.67 -10.89
N ALA A 88 4.95 -5.36 -12.14
CA ALA A 88 5.88 -4.74 -13.09
C ALA A 88 6.46 -3.42 -12.56
N THR A 89 5.76 -2.72 -11.67
CA THR A 89 6.27 -1.53 -10.97
C THR A 89 7.58 -1.82 -10.23
N LEU A 90 7.69 -2.96 -9.55
CA LEU A 90 8.91 -3.39 -8.85
C LEU A 90 10.06 -3.81 -9.80
N ARG A 91 9.75 -4.01 -11.08
CA ARG A 91 10.72 -4.33 -12.14
C ARG A 91 11.06 -3.14 -13.03
N SER A 92 10.37 -2.02 -12.83
CA SER A 92 10.58 -0.78 -13.56
C SER A 92 11.61 0.12 -12.86
N GLN A 93 11.95 1.25 -13.49
CA GLN A 93 12.81 2.27 -12.90
C GLN A 93 12.11 3.08 -11.77
N THR A 94 10.85 2.78 -11.46
CA THR A 94 10.17 3.37 -10.30
C THR A 94 10.91 3.03 -9.00
N VAL A 95 11.56 1.87 -8.94
CA VAL A 95 12.33 1.44 -7.76
C VAL A 95 13.80 1.21 -8.06
N PHE A 96 14.63 1.37 -7.04
CA PHE A 96 16.04 1.00 -7.06
C PHE A 96 16.54 0.74 -5.64
N ARG A 97 17.71 0.08 -5.53
CA ARG A 97 18.37 -0.15 -4.25
C ARG A 97 19.68 0.62 -4.17
N LEU A 98 19.87 1.34 -3.08
CA LEU A 98 21.14 1.99 -2.76
C LEU A 98 22.23 0.95 -2.44
N PRO A 99 23.53 1.27 -2.56
CA PRO A 99 24.63 0.39 -2.14
C PRO A 99 24.49 -0.16 -0.73
N SER A 100 23.90 0.62 0.18
CA SER A 100 23.56 0.22 1.55
C SER A 100 22.45 -0.84 1.66
N GLY A 101 21.81 -1.20 0.54
CA GLY A 101 20.72 -2.18 0.48
C GLY A 101 19.31 -1.60 0.60
N HIS A 102 19.16 -0.33 0.97
CA HIS A 102 17.86 0.32 1.12
C HIS A 102 17.12 0.42 -0.20
N LEU A 103 15.86 -0.02 -0.21
CA LEU A 103 14.95 0.17 -1.32
C LEU A 103 14.43 1.59 -1.32
N MET A 104 14.59 2.27 -2.44
CA MET A 104 14.08 3.62 -2.68
C MET A 104 13.15 3.61 -3.88
N GLY A 105 12.21 4.55 -3.91
CA GLY A 105 11.27 4.66 -5.02
C GLY A 105 10.97 6.10 -5.42
N TRP A 106 10.71 6.25 -6.69
CA TRP A 106 9.88 7.32 -7.24
C TRP A 106 8.41 6.94 -6.99
N GLU A 107 7.49 7.84 -7.24
CA GLU A 107 6.07 7.46 -7.30
C GLU A 107 5.76 6.71 -8.60
N GLY A 108 6.39 7.11 -9.68
CA GLY A 108 6.33 6.50 -11.00
C GLY A 108 7.50 6.93 -11.86
N VAL A 109 7.49 6.63 -13.15
CA VAL A 109 8.54 7.01 -14.09
C VAL A 109 7.96 7.71 -15.32
N MET A 110 8.75 8.61 -15.89
CA MET A 110 8.56 9.22 -17.19
C MET A 110 9.70 8.81 -18.13
N ASP A 111 9.67 9.24 -19.38
CA ASP A 111 10.62 8.81 -20.41
C ASP A 111 12.08 9.11 -20.07
N ARG A 112 12.35 10.19 -19.34
CA ARG A 112 13.70 10.68 -19.06
C ARG A 112 14.09 10.71 -17.59
N PHE A 113 13.11 10.69 -16.69
CA PHE A 113 13.34 10.81 -15.24
C PHE A 113 12.21 10.16 -14.46
N GLY A 114 12.41 9.97 -13.15
CA GLY A 114 11.36 9.53 -12.26
C GLY A 114 10.37 10.65 -11.93
N SER A 115 9.15 10.30 -11.62
CA SER A 115 8.11 11.21 -11.16
C SER A 115 8.05 11.23 -9.65
N CYS A 116 8.05 12.41 -9.04
CA CYS A 116 7.87 12.62 -7.60
C CYS A 116 8.83 11.76 -6.75
N ALA A 117 9.98 12.36 -6.45
CA ALA A 117 11.09 11.72 -5.75
C ALA A 117 10.81 11.39 -4.28
N GLY A 118 11.64 10.56 -3.66
CA GLY A 118 11.81 10.49 -2.22
C GLY A 118 11.00 9.41 -1.50
N SER A 119 10.58 8.35 -2.18
CA SER A 119 9.75 7.29 -1.57
C SER A 119 8.54 7.88 -0.83
N CYS A 120 7.81 8.75 -1.52
CA CYS A 120 6.75 9.56 -0.98
C CYS A 120 5.81 8.77 -0.06
N THR A 121 5.76 9.10 1.23
CA THR A 121 5.07 8.28 2.24
C THR A 121 3.58 8.14 1.97
N HIS A 122 2.92 9.22 1.54
CA HIS A 122 1.49 9.19 1.26
C HIS A 122 1.11 8.52 -0.08
N VAL A 123 2.09 8.10 -0.88
CA VAL A 123 1.88 7.23 -2.05
C VAL A 123 2.24 5.79 -1.72
N TRP A 124 3.41 5.58 -1.12
CA TRP A 124 3.89 4.25 -0.73
C TRP A 124 3.11 3.61 0.43
N ASN A 125 2.21 4.34 1.09
CA ASN A 125 1.28 3.77 2.07
C ASN A 125 0.18 2.92 1.45
N TYR A 126 -0.14 3.12 0.19
CA TYR A 126 -1.17 2.35 -0.53
C TYR A 126 -0.65 1.01 -1.05
N GLU A 127 0.64 0.93 -1.26
CA GLU A 127 1.34 -0.22 -1.81
C GLU A 127 1.37 -1.37 -0.81
N VAL A 128 0.96 -2.56 -1.23
CA VAL A 128 0.84 -3.75 -0.38
C VAL A 128 1.66 -4.92 -0.90
N ALA A 129 2.08 -4.92 -2.17
CA ALA A 129 2.79 -6.05 -2.76
C ALA A 129 4.18 -6.26 -2.15
N THR A 130 4.97 -5.19 -1.94
CA THR A 130 6.34 -5.30 -1.42
C THR A 130 6.42 -6.03 -0.07
N PRO A 131 5.66 -5.68 0.97
CA PRO A 131 5.78 -6.36 2.27
C PRO A 131 5.34 -7.81 2.24
N PHE A 132 4.35 -8.15 1.43
CA PHE A 132 3.87 -9.52 1.33
C PHE A 132 4.72 -10.41 0.40
N LEU A 133 5.54 -9.83 -0.49
CA LEU A 133 6.39 -10.59 -1.40
C LEU A 133 7.88 -10.48 -1.07
N PHE A 134 8.33 -9.37 -0.52
CA PHE A 134 9.73 -9.02 -0.30
C PHE A 134 9.90 -8.32 1.07
N GLY A 135 9.59 -9.01 2.15
CA GLY A 135 9.54 -8.47 3.51
C GLY A 135 10.83 -7.75 3.94
N GLU A 136 12.00 -8.31 3.60
CA GLU A 136 13.28 -7.65 3.91
C GLU A 136 13.45 -6.31 3.17
N LEU A 137 12.97 -6.19 1.93
CA LEU A 137 13.00 -4.90 1.22
C LEU A 137 12.05 -3.88 1.87
N ALA A 138 10.87 -4.32 2.30
CA ALA A 138 9.92 -3.46 3.03
C ALA A 138 10.55 -2.92 4.33
N LYS A 139 11.25 -3.76 5.11
CA LYS A 139 11.96 -3.31 6.32
C LYS A 139 13.01 -2.23 6.02
N THR A 140 13.72 -2.31 4.87
CA THR A 140 14.68 -1.26 4.51
C THR A 140 14.01 0.08 4.23
N MET A 141 12.78 0.08 3.67
CA MET A 141 12.00 1.31 3.52
C MET A 141 11.61 1.89 4.88
N ARG A 142 11.21 1.03 5.85
CA ARG A 142 10.93 1.47 7.25
C ARG A 142 12.16 2.08 7.89
N ASP A 143 13.34 1.51 7.66
CA ASP A 143 14.59 2.08 8.20
C ASP A 143 14.82 3.51 7.66
N VAL A 144 14.59 3.74 6.35
CA VAL A 144 14.68 5.10 5.78
C VAL A 144 13.67 6.05 6.41
N GLU A 145 12.40 5.65 6.51
CA GLU A 145 11.33 6.48 7.05
C GLU A 145 11.59 6.88 8.51
N PHE A 146 11.90 5.91 9.37
CA PHE A 146 12.00 6.14 10.81
C PHE A 146 13.38 6.64 11.28
N ASN A 147 14.47 6.19 10.64
CA ASN A 147 15.82 6.45 11.13
C ASN A 147 16.59 7.48 10.30
N TYR A 148 16.19 7.76 9.05
CA TYR A 148 16.86 8.75 8.20
C TYR A 148 15.97 9.96 7.90
N ALA A 149 14.67 9.77 7.60
CA ALA A 149 13.78 10.85 7.20
C ALA A 149 13.06 11.54 8.37
N THR A 150 13.14 10.98 9.58
CA THR A 150 12.50 11.51 10.79
C THR A 150 13.44 12.40 11.59
N LYS A 151 12.98 13.60 11.94
CA LYS A 151 13.68 14.58 12.76
C LYS A 151 13.56 14.28 14.26
N GLU A 152 14.38 14.96 15.08
CA GLU A 152 14.37 14.81 16.54
C GLU A 152 13.00 15.13 17.18
N ASN A 153 12.24 16.07 16.61
CA ASN A 153 10.89 16.41 17.08
C ASN A 153 9.79 15.44 16.60
N GLY A 154 10.15 14.39 15.85
CA GLY A 154 9.21 13.40 15.33
C GLY A 154 8.59 13.72 13.98
N LEU A 155 8.87 14.88 13.38
CA LEU A 155 8.46 15.18 12.01
C LEU A 155 9.15 14.21 11.05
N MET A 156 8.36 13.42 10.31
CA MET A 156 8.84 12.57 9.24
C MET A 156 8.67 13.29 7.90
N ASN A 157 9.77 13.59 7.21
CA ASN A 157 9.65 14.14 5.86
C ASN A 157 8.88 13.17 4.97
N PHE A 158 7.84 13.66 4.31
CA PHE A 158 7.04 12.82 3.42
C PHE A 158 7.81 12.37 2.17
N ARG A 159 8.93 13.03 1.85
CA ARG A 159 9.87 12.69 0.77
C ARG A 159 11.29 12.71 1.30
N ALA A 160 11.96 11.56 1.30
CA ALA A 160 13.34 11.44 1.73
C ALA A 160 14.30 12.01 0.68
N SER A 161 15.19 12.93 1.07
CA SER A 161 16.27 13.42 0.21
C SER A 161 17.37 12.36 0.04
N LEU A 162 18.23 12.54 -0.95
CA LEU A 162 19.44 11.73 -1.16
C LEU A 162 20.67 12.64 -1.26
N PRO A 163 21.83 12.19 -0.77
CA PRO A 163 22.12 10.90 -0.12
C PRO A 163 21.36 10.72 1.20
N LEU A 164 21.33 9.51 1.78
CA LEU A 164 20.55 9.23 3.00
C LEU A 164 20.90 10.11 4.20
N SER A 165 22.14 10.62 4.28
CA SER A 165 22.54 11.61 5.29
C SER A 165 21.74 12.91 5.22
N GLU A 166 21.07 13.19 4.11
CA GLU A 166 20.21 14.35 3.89
C GLU A 166 18.71 14.03 3.92
N ALA A 167 18.33 12.77 4.20
CA ALA A 167 16.92 12.34 4.08
C ALA A 167 15.95 13.19 4.91
N ALA A 168 16.40 13.71 6.07
CA ALA A 168 15.62 14.59 6.94
C ALA A 168 15.71 16.09 6.57
N LYS A 169 16.30 16.47 5.43
CA LYS A 169 16.54 17.90 5.08
C LYS A 169 15.25 18.70 4.83
N GLY A 170 14.19 18.07 4.35
CA GLY A 170 12.89 18.72 4.20
C GLY A 170 12.24 19.13 5.54
N ASN A 171 11.15 19.91 5.48
CA ASN A 171 10.42 20.40 6.67
C ASN A 171 8.91 20.11 6.57
N SER A 172 8.50 19.16 5.74
CA SER A 172 7.09 18.89 5.53
C SER A 172 6.78 17.43 5.83
N ALA A 173 5.82 17.20 6.72
CA ALA A 173 5.19 15.91 6.94
C ALA A 173 3.84 15.89 6.23
N ALA A 174 3.48 14.74 5.66
CA ALA A 174 2.12 14.48 5.21
C ALA A 174 1.39 13.74 6.34
N ALA A 175 0.18 14.20 6.69
CA ALA A 175 -0.56 13.65 7.83
C ALA A 175 -0.94 12.18 7.60
N ASP A 176 -1.47 11.85 6.44
CA ASP A 176 -1.72 10.47 5.98
C ASP A 176 -0.43 9.66 5.85
N GLY A 177 0.63 10.30 5.31
CA GLY A 177 1.93 9.68 5.12
C GLY A 177 2.54 9.20 6.44
N GLN A 178 2.64 10.10 7.41
CA GLN A 178 3.27 9.83 8.70
C GLN A 178 2.47 8.79 9.52
N MET A 179 1.15 8.93 9.58
CA MET A 179 0.30 7.98 10.29
C MET A 179 0.30 6.59 9.62
N GLY A 180 0.25 6.52 8.30
CA GLY A 180 0.34 5.27 7.57
C GLY A 180 1.68 4.55 7.76
N CYS A 181 2.80 5.27 7.93
CA CYS A 181 4.09 4.66 8.27
C CYS A 181 4.06 3.93 9.61
N VAL A 182 3.32 4.45 10.62
CA VAL A 182 3.12 3.75 11.89
C VAL A 182 2.35 2.44 11.71
N MET A 183 1.36 2.41 10.81
CA MET A 183 0.65 1.16 10.48
C MET A 183 1.55 0.19 9.71
N LYS A 184 2.37 0.68 8.78
CA LYS A 184 3.29 -0.16 7.99
C LYS A 184 4.34 -0.85 8.84
N ILE A 185 4.96 -0.17 9.80
CA ILE A 185 5.96 -0.81 10.67
C ILE A 185 5.33 -1.88 11.56
N TYR A 186 4.09 -1.68 12.03
CA TYR A 186 3.32 -2.69 12.73
C TYR A 186 3.07 -3.92 11.83
N ARG A 187 2.59 -3.71 10.60
CA ARG A 187 2.39 -4.79 9.61
C ARG A 187 3.67 -5.58 9.36
N ASP A 188 4.78 -4.88 9.10
CA ASP A 188 6.04 -5.50 8.73
C ASP A 188 6.64 -6.28 9.93
N TRP A 189 6.43 -5.81 11.17
CA TRP A 189 6.71 -6.58 12.38
C TRP A 189 5.83 -7.83 12.49
N GLN A 190 4.52 -7.71 12.26
CA GLN A 190 3.61 -8.87 12.28
C GLN A 190 4.00 -9.91 11.24
N LEU A 191 4.30 -9.51 10.00
CA LEU A 191 4.68 -10.42 8.92
C LEU A 191 6.02 -11.11 9.18
N SER A 192 6.99 -10.43 9.78
CA SER A 192 8.30 -10.99 10.05
C SER A 192 8.37 -11.80 11.34
N GLY A 193 7.60 -11.44 12.36
CA GLY A 193 7.77 -11.96 13.72
C GLY A 193 9.09 -11.54 14.38
N ASP A 194 9.71 -10.47 13.88
CA ASP A 194 11.02 -9.99 14.29
C ASP A 194 10.89 -8.94 15.41
N ASP A 195 10.97 -9.39 16.65
CA ASP A 195 10.87 -8.52 17.82
C ASP A 195 12.06 -7.56 17.94
N GLU A 196 13.26 -7.94 17.45
CA GLU A 196 14.43 -7.06 17.44
C GLU A 196 14.22 -5.86 16.52
N PHE A 197 13.57 -6.09 15.36
CA PHE A 197 13.17 -5.02 14.45
C PHE A 197 12.24 -4.01 15.14
N LEU A 198 11.24 -4.49 15.89
CA LEU A 198 10.36 -3.60 16.64
C LEU A 198 11.12 -2.87 17.75
N GLN A 199 11.93 -3.58 18.54
CA GLN A 199 12.72 -3.00 19.65
C GLN A 199 13.63 -1.88 19.16
N LYS A 200 14.37 -2.12 18.06
CA LYS A 200 15.27 -1.12 17.44
C LYS A 200 14.54 0.16 17.07
N ASN A 201 13.31 0.05 16.56
CA ASN A 201 12.56 1.18 16.02
C ASN A 201 11.57 1.80 17.00
N TRP A 202 11.29 1.18 18.15
CA TRP A 202 10.23 1.59 19.06
C TRP A 202 10.32 3.05 19.52
N GLY A 203 11.51 3.53 19.83
CA GLY A 203 11.75 4.93 20.21
C GLY A 203 11.32 5.91 19.11
N GLN A 204 11.64 5.60 17.87
CA GLN A 204 11.26 6.44 16.73
C GLN A 204 9.77 6.36 16.42
N VAL A 205 9.15 5.16 16.53
CA VAL A 205 7.68 5.00 16.37
C VAL A 205 6.94 5.93 17.33
N LYS A 206 7.35 5.96 18.60
CA LYS A 206 6.75 6.86 19.60
C LYS A 206 6.92 8.33 19.23
N LYS A 207 8.12 8.75 18.80
CA LYS A 207 8.39 10.12 18.37
C LYS A 207 7.52 10.53 17.18
N VAL A 208 7.44 9.66 16.17
CA VAL A 208 6.67 9.89 14.95
C VAL A 208 5.19 10.06 15.27
N LEU A 209 4.61 9.18 16.07
CA LEU A 209 3.20 9.31 16.47
C LEU A 209 2.98 10.54 17.35
N ALA A 210 3.88 10.80 18.31
CA ALA A 210 3.77 11.91 19.24
C ALA A 210 3.92 13.29 18.58
N TYR A 211 4.43 13.36 17.36
CA TYR A 211 4.44 14.61 16.59
C TYR A 211 3.02 15.18 16.41
N ALA A 212 2.02 14.32 16.25
CA ALA A 212 0.61 14.74 16.17
C ALA A 212 0.15 15.51 17.43
N TRP A 213 0.76 15.27 18.59
CA TRP A 213 0.40 15.82 19.89
C TRP A 213 1.19 17.07 20.30
N THR A 214 2.05 17.58 19.42
CA THR A 214 2.77 18.82 19.63
C THR A 214 1.87 20.01 19.29
N ASP A 215 2.21 21.21 19.78
CA ASP A 215 1.47 22.46 19.51
C ASP A 215 1.35 22.77 18.01
N LYS A 216 2.25 22.22 17.19
CA LYS A 216 2.23 22.32 15.71
C LYS A 216 1.77 21.05 15.03
N GLY A 217 1.33 20.06 15.80
CA GLY A 217 0.83 18.79 15.32
C GLY A 217 -0.67 18.85 14.97
N TRP A 218 -1.19 17.72 14.61
CA TRP A 218 -2.56 17.60 14.10
C TRP A 218 -3.61 17.28 15.18
N ASP A 219 -3.19 16.86 16.37
CA ASP A 219 -4.02 16.57 17.55
C ASP A 219 -3.32 17.18 18.79
N GLY A 220 -3.09 18.50 18.75
CA GLY A 220 -2.35 19.21 19.79
C GLY A 220 -3.07 19.25 21.15
N ASN A 221 -4.39 19.25 21.15
CA ASN A 221 -5.24 19.16 22.35
C ASN A 221 -5.37 17.73 22.90
N GLN A 222 -4.91 16.73 22.15
CA GLN A 222 -4.88 15.31 22.51
C GLN A 222 -6.29 14.75 22.84
N ASP A 223 -7.25 15.03 21.99
CA ASP A 223 -8.62 14.50 22.08
C ASP A 223 -8.90 13.35 21.11
N GLY A 224 -7.91 12.99 20.28
CA GLY A 224 -7.99 11.92 19.30
C GLY A 224 -8.53 12.37 17.95
N ILE A 225 -8.67 13.68 17.71
CA ILE A 225 -9.21 14.24 16.47
C ILE A 225 -8.12 14.98 15.74
N MET A 226 -7.89 14.67 14.46
CA MET A 226 -6.95 15.43 13.64
C MET A 226 -7.58 16.73 13.17
N GLU A 227 -6.92 17.81 13.49
CA GLU A 227 -7.29 19.18 13.17
C GLU A 227 -6.11 19.94 12.55
N GLY A 228 -6.25 21.27 12.41
CA GLY A 228 -5.19 22.11 11.87
C GLY A 228 -4.91 21.87 10.39
N SER A 229 -3.67 22.18 9.98
CA SER A 229 -3.22 22.07 8.59
C SER A 229 -2.68 20.67 8.29
N GLN A 230 -3.37 19.91 7.47
CA GLN A 230 -3.08 18.51 7.18
C GLN A 230 -2.68 18.35 5.70
N HIS A 231 -1.38 18.43 5.41
CA HIS A 231 -0.85 18.10 4.09
C HIS A 231 -1.09 16.61 3.80
N ASN A 232 -1.55 16.28 2.59
CA ASN A 232 -1.98 14.94 2.25
C ASN A 232 -1.79 14.62 0.75
N THR A 233 -2.13 13.39 0.38
CA THR A 233 -1.97 12.83 -0.97
C THR A 233 -2.74 13.56 -2.07
N MET A 234 -3.65 14.48 -1.74
CA MET A 234 -4.31 15.36 -2.71
C MET A 234 -3.46 16.58 -3.06
N ASP A 235 -2.21 16.64 -2.59
CA ASP A 235 -1.25 17.76 -2.74
C ASP A 235 -1.79 19.10 -2.23
N VAL A 236 -2.65 19.06 -1.23
CA VAL A 236 -3.25 20.21 -0.56
C VAL A 236 -3.19 20.05 0.94
N ASN A 237 -3.45 21.14 1.66
CA ASN A 237 -3.68 21.09 3.10
C ASN A 237 -5.18 21.10 3.38
N TYR A 238 -5.68 20.04 4.00
CA TYR A 238 -7.02 20.06 4.59
C TYR A 238 -6.98 20.75 5.95
N PHE A 239 -8.00 21.53 6.24
CA PHE A 239 -8.16 22.23 7.51
C PHE A 239 -9.39 21.71 8.25
N GLY A 240 -9.15 21.15 9.43
CA GLY A 240 -10.19 20.57 10.27
C GLY A 240 -10.40 19.07 10.08
N PRO A 241 -11.27 18.49 10.91
CA PRO A 241 -11.50 17.05 10.94
C PRO A 241 -12.09 16.51 9.63
N ASN A 242 -11.48 15.49 9.10
CA ASN A 242 -11.90 14.84 7.87
C ASN A 242 -11.69 13.31 7.93
N PRO A 243 -12.44 12.51 7.16
CA PRO A 243 -12.38 11.07 7.26
C PRO A 243 -11.04 10.50 6.77
N GLN A 244 -10.44 11.04 5.70
CA GLN A 244 -9.22 10.51 5.11
C GLN A 244 -8.08 10.50 6.13
N MET A 245 -7.78 11.63 6.76
CA MET A 245 -6.73 11.72 7.79
C MET A 245 -7.14 11.02 9.07
N GLY A 246 -8.41 11.17 9.47
CA GLY A 246 -8.93 10.58 10.70
C GLY A 246 -8.79 9.06 10.73
N PHE A 247 -9.14 8.35 9.66
CA PHE A 247 -8.99 6.88 9.61
C PHE A 247 -7.51 6.45 9.61
N TRP A 248 -6.59 7.17 8.96
CA TRP A 248 -5.16 6.91 9.09
C TRP A 248 -4.68 7.05 10.54
N TYR A 249 -5.12 8.10 11.22
CA TYR A 249 -4.74 8.36 12.61
C TYR A 249 -5.30 7.29 13.56
N MET A 250 -6.57 6.93 13.42
CA MET A 250 -7.17 5.84 14.22
C MET A 250 -6.42 4.52 14.01
N GLY A 251 -6.04 4.21 12.79
CA GLY A 251 -5.22 3.04 12.47
C GLY A 251 -3.84 3.10 13.11
N ALA A 252 -3.17 4.25 13.06
CA ALA A 252 -1.87 4.46 13.70
C ALA A 252 -1.92 4.31 15.23
N LEU A 253 -2.94 4.87 15.88
CA LEU A 253 -3.16 4.73 17.32
C LEU A 253 -3.37 3.26 17.72
N LYS A 254 -4.16 2.52 16.96
CA LYS A 254 -4.43 1.11 17.22
C LYS A 254 -3.21 0.22 17.00
N ALA A 255 -2.43 0.49 15.94
CA ALA A 255 -1.16 -0.19 15.68
C ALA A 255 -0.13 0.08 16.79
N ALA A 256 -0.02 1.36 17.19
CA ALA A 256 0.89 1.77 18.26
C ALA A 256 0.50 1.20 19.64
N GLU A 257 -0.79 1.08 19.95
CA GLU A 257 -1.27 0.39 21.16
C GLU A 257 -0.75 -1.05 21.20
N LYS A 258 -0.92 -1.81 20.11
CA LYS A 258 -0.48 -3.21 20.04
C LYS A 258 1.06 -3.34 20.16
N MET A 259 1.81 -2.47 19.48
CA MET A 259 3.27 -2.43 19.60
C MET A 259 3.70 -2.07 21.03
N ALA A 260 3.05 -1.09 21.66
CA ALA A 260 3.33 -0.68 23.04
C ALA A 260 3.09 -1.82 24.05
N LEU A 261 2.02 -2.61 23.87
CA LEU A 261 1.76 -3.78 24.72
C LEU A 261 2.87 -4.83 24.58
N ALA A 262 3.34 -5.11 23.37
CA ALA A 262 4.47 -6.01 23.12
C ALA A 262 5.76 -5.49 23.74
N MET A 263 5.98 -4.18 23.68
CA MET A 263 7.13 -3.49 24.30
C MET A 263 6.97 -3.26 25.81
N LYS A 264 5.87 -3.73 26.42
CA LYS A 264 5.54 -3.55 27.85
C LYS A 264 5.40 -2.10 28.29
N ASP A 265 5.19 -1.17 27.34
CA ASP A 265 4.95 0.25 27.58
C ASP A 265 3.46 0.51 27.82
N LYS A 266 2.97 0.10 28.99
CA LYS A 266 1.54 0.18 29.35
C LYS A 266 1.00 1.61 29.35
N THR A 267 1.83 2.59 29.68
CA THR A 267 1.43 4.00 29.71
C THR A 267 1.13 4.51 28.29
N PHE A 268 2.02 4.23 27.36
CA PHE A 268 1.83 4.62 25.97
C PHE A 268 0.65 3.87 25.33
N ALA A 269 0.51 2.55 25.61
CA ALA A 269 -0.63 1.77 25.16
C ALA A 269 -1.97 2.35 25.64
N LYS A 270 -2.07 2.70 26.92
CA LYS A 270 -3.28 3.33 27.49
C LYS A 270 -3.59 4.66 26.80
N LYS A 271 -2.57 5.50 26.55
CA LYS A 271 -2.76 6.77 25.85
C LYS A 271 -3.31 6.53 24.44
N CYS A 272 -2.68 5.68 23.65
CA CYS A 272 -3.13 5.37 22.30
C CYS A 272 -4.56 4.82 22.28
N ASN A 273 -4.90 3.90 23.18
CA ASN A 273 -6.26 3.36 23.28
C ASN A 273 -7.29 4.43 23.65
N THR A 274 -6.97 5.33 24.58
CA THR A 274 -7.86 6.43 24.97
C THR A 274 -8.16 7.34 23.79
N LEU A 275 -7.12 7.83 23.10
CA LEU A 275 -7.26 8.70 21.94
C LEU A 275 -8.01 8.00 20.78
N PHE A 276 -7.71 6.73 20.54
CA PHE A 276 -8.42 5.93 19.54
C PHE A 276 -9.93 5.89 19.83
N ARG A 277 -10.32 5.57 21.07
CA ARG A 277 -11.74 5.48 21.45
C ARG A 277 -12.46 6.80 21.32
N GLN A 278 -11.84 7.88 21.78
CA GLN A 278 -12.39 9.23 21.69
C GLN A 278 -12.57 9.65 20.22
N GLY A 279 -11.51 9.55 19.42
CA GLY A 279 -11.51 9.95 18.02
C GLY A 279 -12.47 9.12 17.17
N SER A 280 -12.47 7.79 17.30
CA SER A 280 -13.37 6.89 16.57
C SER A 280 -14.84 7.22 16.85
N THR A 281 -15.22 7.34 18.15
CA THR A 281 -16.59 7.72 18.53
C THR A 281 -16.98 9.09 18.01
N TRP A 282 -16.05 10.06 18.09
CA TRP A 282 -16.32 11.41 17.64
C TRP A 282 -16.50 11.47 16.11
N MET A 283 -15.66 10.75 15.34
CA MET A 283 -15.77 10.71 13.88
C MET A 283 -17.10 10.14 13.42
N ASP A 284 -17.54 9.02 14.00
CA ASP A 284 -18.82 8.42 13.67
C ASP A 284 -20.00 9.34 13.98
N ALA A 285 -19.96 10.02 15.13
CA ALA A 285 -21.02 10.92 15.55
C ALA A 285 -21.05 12.26 14.79
N ASN A 286 -19.88 12.72 14.31
CA ASN A 286 -19.77 14.09 13.83
C ASN A 286 -19.45 14.21 12.33
N LEU A 287 -18.83 13.23 11.73
CA LEU A 287 -18.47 13.27 10.30
C LEU A 287 -19.42 12.43 9.43
N PHE A 288 -20.04 11.38 9.98
CA PHE A 288 -20.99 10.57 9.22
C PHE A 288 -22.33 11.29 9.03
N ASN A 289 -22.73 11.49 7.77
CA ASN A 289 -23.93 12.26 7.43
C ASN A 289 -25.18 11.40 7.13
N GLY A 290 -25.12 10.10 7.49
CA GLY A 290 -26.16 9.11 7.18
C GLY A 290 -25.92 8.31 5.89
N GLU A 291 -24.98 8.73 5.04
CA GLU A 291 -24.63 8.04 3.80
C GLU A 291 -23.11 7.83 3.66
N TYR A 292 -22.29 8.83 4.04
CA TYR A 292 -20.82 8.79 3.98
C TYR A 292 -20.25 9.81 4.95
N TYR A 293 -18.91 9.80 5.13
CA TYR A 293 -18.24 10.76 6.01
C TYR A 293 -17.89 12.05 5.26
N GLU A 294 -18.07 13.18 5.92
CA GLU A 294 -17.81 14.54 5.42
C GLU A 294 -16.59 15.16 6.08
N HIS A 295 -16.00 16.14 5.44
CA HIS A 295 -14.95 16.99 5.99
C HIS A 295 -15.59 18.22 6.65
N LYS A 296 -15.36 18.39 7.95
CA LYS A 296 -15.71 19.63 8.69
C LYS A 296 -14.57 20.62 8.57
N ILE A 297 -14.74 21.57 7.66
CA ILE A 297 -13.72 22.60 7.41
C ILE A 297 -13.71 23.58 8.60
N THR A 298 -12.51 23.88 9.12
CA THR A 298 -12.26 24.92 10.10
C THR A 298 -11.42 26.02 9.47
N ASP A 299 -11.65 27.26 9.90
CA ASP A 299 -10.83 28.37 9.45
C ASP A 299 -9.42 28.26 10.04
N PRO A 300 -8.36 28.31 9.23
CA PRO A 300 -7.01 28.34 9.75
C PRO A 300 -6.77 29.69 10.48
N GLU A 301 -6.16 29.64 11.66
CA GLU A 301 -5.79 30.84 12.43
C GLU A 301 -4.78 31.71 11.67
N THR A 302 -3.97 31.09 10.82
CA THR A 302 -3.00 31.77 9.96
C THR A 302 -3.02 31.18 8.54
N PHE A 303 -3.18 32.06 7.54
CA PHE A 303 -3.11 31.69 6.11
C PHE A 303 -1.66 31.83 5.57
N GLU A 304 -0.64 31.40 6.30
CA GLU A 304 0.77 31.55 5.89
C GLU A 304 1.11 30.98 4.51
N TYR A 305 0.25 30.12 3.94
CA TYR A 305 0.45 29.48 2.63
C TYR A 305 -0.41 30.04 1.49
N LEU A 306 -1.20 31.08 1.74
CA LEU A 306 -2.14 31.57 0.73
C LEU A 306 -1.83 33.03 0.36
N ASP A 307 -0.92 33.20 -0.59
CA ASP A 307 -0.81 34.43 -1.39
C ASP A 307 -2.11 34.75 -2.18
N MET A 308 -3.17 33.98 -1.96
CA MET A 308 -4.48 34.06 -2.64
C MET A 308 -5.59 34.45 -1.67
N ARG A 309 -5.36 35.33 -0.72
CA ARG A 309 -6.44 35.91 0.08
C ARG A 309 -7.31 36.83 -0.80
N ASN A 310 -8.37 36.23 -1.33
CA ASN A 310 -9.53 37.04 -1.66
C ASN A 310 -10.34 37.23 -0.35
N PRO A 311 -10.48 38.46 0.19
CA PRO A 311 -11.23 38.71 1.43
C PRO A 311 -12.70 38.30 1.35
N ASP A 312 -13.22 38.03 0.15
CA ASP A 312 -14.58 37.54 -0.08
C ASP A 312 -14.69 36.00 0.05
N VAL A 313 -13.56 35.26 0.10
CA VAL A 313 -13.56 33.79 0.27
C VAL A 313 -13.70 33.42 1.75
N LYS A 314 -14.88 32.95 2.12
CA LYS A 314 -15.23 32.55 3.49
C LYS A 314 -14.73 31.14 3.90
N VAL A 315 -14.22 30.35 2.97
CA VAL A 315 -13.77 28.96 3.18
C VAL A 315 -12.41 28.80 2.53
N PRO A 316 -11.43 28.16 3.18
CA PRO A 316 -10.15 27.85 2.55
C PRO A 316 -10.36 27.13 1.21
N PRO A 317 -9.63 27.49 0.14
CA PRO A 317 -9.73 26.79 -1.14
C PRO A 317 -9.18 25.37 -1.02
N PHE A 318 -9.50 24.54 -2.01
CA PHE A 318 -8.98 23.19 -2.19
C PHE A 318 -9.39 22.20 -1.08
N GLN A 319 -10.54 22.43 -0.44
CA GLN A 319 -11.07 21.52 0.58
C GLN A 319 -12.02 20.47 -0.03
N LEU A 320 -12.38 19.45 0.76
CA LEU A 320 -13.37 18.44 0.40
C LEU A 320 -14.80 18.87 0.77
N GLY A 321 -15.01 19.38 1.99
CA GLY A 321 -16.32 19.74 2.51
C GLY A 321 -17.29 18.55 2.51
N LYS A 322 -18.47 18.74 1.93
CA LYS A 322 -19.53 17.71 1.82
C LYS A 322 -19.31 16.73 0.65
N GLY A 323 -18.09 16.61 0.15
CA GLY A 323 -17.76 15.67 -0.93
C GLY A 323 -17.72 14.21 -0.46
N CYS A 324 -18.26 13.31 -1.29
CA CYS A 324 -18.05 11.88 -1.16
C CYS A 324 -16.70 11.53 -1.81
N LEU A 325 -15.65 11.37 -1.00
CA LEU A 325 -14.31 11.05 -1.47
C LEU A 325 -14.16 9.55 -1.64
N VAL A 326 -13.59 9.08 -2.75
CA VAL A 326 -13.30 7.66 -2.98
C VAL A 326 -12.36 7.08 -1.91
N ASP A 327 -11.44 7.90 -1.43
CA ASP A 327 -10.36 7.55 -0.50
C ASP A 327 -10.67 7.81 0.98
N GLN A 328 -11.90 8.14 1.30
CA GLN A 328 -12.27 8.52 2.68
C GLN A 328 -12.04 7.41 3.73
N LEU A 329 -12.01 6.15 3.30
CA LEU A 329 -11.84 4.97 4.17
C LEU A 329 -10.47 4.27 3.99
N VAL A 330 -9.46 4.95 3.42
CA VAL A 330 -8.16 4.33 3.15
C VAL A 330 -7.45 3.82 4.42
N GLY A 331 -7.57 4.53 5.55
CA GLY A 331 -7.05 4.05 6.83
C GLY A 331 -7.75 2.77 7.31
N GLN A 332 -9.06 2.62 7.05
CA GLN A 332 -9.81 1.39 7.34
C GLN A 332 -9.38 0.23 6.43
N TYR A 333 -9.17 0.49 5.13
CA TYR A 333 -8.57 -0.47 4.20
C TYR A 333 -7.25 -1.03 4.75
N MET A 334 -6.34 -0.16 5.17
CA MET A 334 -5.06 -0.56 5.74
C MET A 334 -5.22 -1.28 7.09
N ALA A 335 -6.19 -0.91 7.90
CA ALA A 335 -6.48 -1.58 9.17
C ALA A 335 -6.91 -3.04 8.98
N HIS A 336 -7.72 -3.33 7.98
CA HIS A 336 -8.08 -4.71 7.62
C HIS A 336 -6.84 -5.51 7.21
N ILE A 337 -5.99 -4.97 6.34
CA ILE A 337 -4.73 -5.62 5.90
C ILE A 337 -3.79 -5.89 7.09
N CYS A 338 -3.74 -4.97 8.06
CA CYS A 338 -2.93 -5.11 9.28
C CYS A 338 -3.57 -6.02 10.35
N GLY A 339 -4.78 -6.52 10.16
CA GLY A 339 -5.51 -7.29 11.18
C GLY A 339 -5.86 -6.46 12.43
N LEU A 340 -6.08 -5.16 12.25
CA LEU A 340 -6.45 -4.24 13.35
C LEU A 340 -7.98 -4.16 13.57
N GLY A 341 -8.78 -4.71 12.64
CA GLY A 341 -10.23 -4.66 12.69
C GLY A 341 -10.80 -3.28 12.37
N TYR A 342 -12.01 -3.01 12.84
CA TYR A 342 -12.71 -1.76 12.54
C TYR A 342 -12.12 -0.57 13.33
N LEU A 343 -12.04 0.57 12.64
CA LEU A 343 -11.60 1.87 13.19
C LEU A 343 -12.77 2.81 13.47
N GLY A 344 -13.93 2.54 12.89
CA GLY A 344 -15.20 3.23 13.10
C GLY A 344 -16.34 2.22 13.14
N ASP A 345 -17.59 2.71 13.12
CA ASP A 345 -18.78 1.88 13.08
C ASP A 345 -18.84 1.06 11.78
N LYS A 346 -19.07 -0.24 11.90
CA LYS A 346 -19.08 -1.17 10.77
C LYS A 346 -20.14 -0.82 9.73
N GLU A 347 -21.35 -0.49 10.18
CA GLU A 347 -22.46 -0.18 9.28
C GLU A 347 -22.26 1.18 8.60
N HIS A 348 -21.63 2.15 9.26
CA HIS A 348 -21.23 3.42 8.63
C HIS A 348 -20.18 3.19 7.55
N ILE A 349 -19.19 2.35 7.80
CA ILE A 349 -18.14 1.98 6.83
C ILE A 349 -18.78 1.32 5.60
N ARG A 350 -19.64 0.31 5.81
CA ARG A 350 -20.34 -0.38 4.73
C ARG A 350 -21.24 0.56 3.93
N THR A 351 -22.00 1.41 4.61
CA THR A 351 -22.88 2.41 3.98
C THR A 351 -22.08 3.40 3.15
N THR A 352 -20.93 3.83 3.65
CA THR A 352 -20.01 4.73 2.94
C THR A 352 -19.49 4.10 1.65
N LEU A 353 -19.09 2.82 1.66
CA LEU A 353 -18.66 2.12 0.44
C LEU A 353 -19.80 2.00 -0.58
N GLY A 354 -21.02 1.76 -0.12
CA GLY A 354 -22.21 1.81 -0.98
C GLY A 354 -22.45 3.19 -1.59
N SER A 355 -22.19 4.25 -0.84
CA SER A 355 -22.31 5.63 -1.31
C SER A 355 -21.21 5.98 -2.32
N ILE A 356 -19.98 5.48 -2.13
CA ILE A 356 -18.90 5.62 -3.12
C ILE A 356 -19.33 4.98 -4.45
N MET A 357 -19.87 3.76 -4.44
CA MET A 357 -20.40 3.16 -5.67
C MET A 357 -21.54 3.96 -6.29
N LYS A 358 -22.47 4.46 -5.46
CA LYS A 358 -23.64 5.21 -5.92
C LYS A 358 -23.29 6.55 -6.55
N TYR A 359 -22.32 7.27 -5.99
CA TYR A 359 -22.08 8.66 -6.32
C TYR A 359 -20.80 8.88 -7.16
N ASN A 360 -19.81 8.00 -7.06
CA ASN A 360 -18.53 8.17 -7.72
C ASN A 360 -18.34 7.24 -8.92
N TYR A 361 -19.10 6.13 -9.03
CA TYR A 361 -18.96 5.23 -10.18
C TYR A 361 -19.61 5.81 -11.42
N VAL A 362 -18.81 6.11 -12.42
CA VAL A 362 -19.23 6.62 -13.73
C VAL A 362 -19.05 5.52 -14.76
N LYS A 363 -20.12 5.24 -15.54
CA LYS A 363 -20.13 4.17 -16.56
C LYS A 363 -19.57 4.62 -17.89
N ASP A 364 -19.58 5.91 -18.18
CA ASP A 364 -19.24 6.50 -19.47
C ASP A 364 -18.69 7.91 -19.23
N PHE A 365 -17.43 8.12 -19.58
CA PHE A 365 -16.72 9.39 -19.42
C PHE A 365 -16.77 10.29 -20.66
N SER A 366 -17.50 9.93 -21.73
CA SER A 366 -17.55 10.69 -22.99
C SER A 366 -18.00 12.16 -22.80
N ARG A 367 -18.76 12.45 -21.74
CA ARG A 367 -19.26 13.79 -21.40
C ARG A 367 -18.69 14.34 -20.11
N HIS A 368 -17.69 13.65 -19.54
CA HIS A 368 -17.10 14.07 -18.27
C HIS A 368 -16.13 15.22 -18.49
N PHE A 369 -16.31 16.30 -17.72
CA PHE A 369 -15.34 17.40 -17.67
C PHE A 369 -14.16 17.01 -16.77
N ASN A 370 -12.97 17.10 -17.32
CA ASN A 370 -11.75 16.83 -16.60
C ASN A 370 -11.03 18.14 -16.25
N ASN A 371 -10.74 18.33 -14.97
CA ASN A 371 -10.14 19.57 -14.48
C ASN A 371 -8.63 19.65 -14.80
N MET A 372 -7.92 18.53 -14.72
CA MET A 372 -6.46 18.48 -14.89
C MET A 372 -6.04 17.32 -15.81
N ARG A 373 -5.82 16.12 -15.23
CA ARG A 373 -5.30 14.96 -15.95
C ARG A 373 -6.42 13.98 -16.30
N SER A 374 -6.28 13.29 -17.42
CA SER A 374 -7.26 12.31 -17.89
C SER A 374 -6.67 10.92 -17.93
N TYR A 375 -7.08 10.07 -16.98
CA TYR A 375 -6.69 8.65 -16.93
C TYR A 375 -7.81 7.73 -17.42
N VAL A 376 -9.01 8.28 -17.60
CA VAL A 376 -10.20 7.61 -18.17
C VAL A 376 -10.77 8.47 -19.29
N MET A 377 -11.13 7.86 -20.41
CA MET A 377 -11.58 8.58 -21.59
C MET A 377 -12.71 7.85 -22.32
N GLY A 378 -13.55 8.62 -23.04
CA GLY A 378 -14.58 8.05 -23.90
C GLY A 378 -15.60 7.23 -23.11
N ASP A 379 -15.91 6.05 -23.62
CA ASP A 379 -16.89 5.09 -23.07
C ASP A 379 -16.35 4.24 -21.90
N GLU A 380 -15.15 4.55 -21.40
CA GLU A 380 -14.58 3.84 -20.25
C GLU A 380 -15.35 4.15 -18.96
N SER A 381 -15.21 3.28 -17.98
CA SER A 381 -15.82 3.42 -16.66
C SER A 381 -14.77 3.48 -15.54
N GLY A 382 -15.15 4.04 -14.39
CA GLY A 382 -14.28 4.14 -13.22
C GLY A 382 -14.91 4.88 -12.04
N LEU A 383 -14.18 4.93 -10.91
CA LEU A 383 -14.57 5.68 -9.72
C LEU A 383 -13.91 7.06 -9.72
N LEU A 384 -14.70 8.11 -9.79
CA LEU A 384 -14.24 9.50 -9.60
C LEU A 384 -13.62 9.70 -8.22
N MET A 385 -12.60 10.55 -8.15
CA MET A 385 -11.97 10.92 -6.88
C MET A 385 -12.98 11.50 -5.89
N ALA A 386 -13.86 12.41 -6.33
CA ALA A 386 -14.92 12.94 -5.48
C ALA A 386 -16.17 13.33 -6.26
N SER A 387 -17.31 13.22 -5.59
CA SER A 387 -18.61 13.74 -6.04
C SER A 387 -19.26 14.56 -4.93
N TRP A 388 -20.19 15.46 -5.27
CA TRP A 388 -20.85 16.34 -4.30
C TRP A 388 -22.38 16.23 -4.38
N PRO A 389 -22.98 15.12 -3.94
CA PRO A 389 -24.44 14.98 -3.98
C PRO A 389 -25.19 15.93 -3.03
N LYS A 390 -24.49 16.49 -2.03
CA LYS A 390 -25.05 17.39 -1.01
C LYS A 390 -24.53 18.84 -1.10
N GLY A 391 -23.94 19.22 -2.24
CA GLY A 391 -23.46 20.57 -2.50
C GLY A 391 -21.94 20.68 -2.56
N ARG A 392 -21.46 21.23 -3.68
CA ARG A 392 -20.05 21.37 -4.01
C ARG A 392 -19.51 22.71 -3.53
N LEU A 393 -18.24 22.71 -3.08
CA LEU A 393 -17.47 23.92 -2.85
C LEU A 393 -17.17 24.64 -4.16
N GLU A 394 -16.99 25.95 -4.10
CA GLU A 394 -16.61 26.76 -5.26
C GLU A 394 -15.25 26.31 -5.82
N VAL A 395 -14.26 26.13 -4.95
CA VAL A 395 -12.90 25.69 -5.29
C VAL A 395 -12.56 24.42 -4.50
N PRO A 396 -12.94 23.23 -4.99
CA PRO A 396 -12.55 21.95 -4.37
C PRO A 396 -11.09 21.61 -4.65
N PHE A 397 -10.56 20.57 -4.00
CA PHE A 397 -9.20 20.09 -4.25
C PHE A 397 -8.98 19.72 -5.73
N PRO A 398 -7.74 19.88 -6.27
CA PRO A 398 -7.51 19.86 -7.72
C PRO A 398 -7.88 18.57 -8.44
N TYR A 399 -7.72 17.41 -7.78
CA TYR A 399 -7.86 16.08 -8.41
C TYR A 399 -9.29 15.52 -8.40
N PHE A 400 -10.27 16.31 -7.99
CA PHE A 400 -11.65 15.85 -7.77
C PHE A 400 -12.30 15.18 -8.99
N ALA A 401 -11.94 15.58 -10.20
CA ALA A 401 -12.52 15.10 -11.45
C ALA A 401 -11.70 13.95 -12.08
N GLU A 402 -10.66 13.50 -11.43
CA GLU A 402 -9.78 12.43 -11.94
C GLU A 402 -10.27 11.05 -11.51
N VAL A 403 -9.74 10.01 -12.17
CA VAL A 403 -9.90 8.61 -11.81
C VAL A 403 -8.51 8.00 -11.72
N MET A 404 -8.14 7.49 -10.55
CA MET A 404 -6.80 6.97 -10.29
C MET A 404 -6.89 5.54 -9.76
N THR A 405 -6.25 4.60 -10.46
CA THR A 405 -6.43 3.15 -10.22
C THR A 405 -6.12 2.71 -8.80
N GLY A 406 -5.10 3.29 -8.17
CA GLY A 406 -4.74 2.93 -6.80
C GLY A 406 -5.84 3.24 -5.78
N PHE A 407 -6.53 4.36 -5.92
CA PHE A 407 -7.67 4.72 -5.07
C PHE A 407 -8.89 3.85 -5.34
N GLU A 408 -9.14 3.54 -6.63
CA GLU A 408 -10.20 2.60 -7.01
C GLU A 408 -9.97 1.22 -6.39
N TYR A 409 -8.70 0.71 -6.37
CA TYR A 409 -8.36 -0.56 -5.71
C TYR A 409 -8.60 -0.51 -4.21
N CYS A 410 -8.23 0.57 -3.52
CA CYS A 410 -8.48 0.69 -2.08
C CYS A 410 -9.98 0.64 -1.74
N ALA A 411 -10.82 1.35 -2.51
CA ALA A 411 -12.27 1.31 -2.34
C ALA A 411 -12.84 -0.08 -2.65
N ALA A 412 -12.40 -0.71 -3.76
CA ALA A 412 -12.83 -2.05 -4.13
C ALA A 412 -12.44 -3.11 -3.07
N VAL A 413 -11.23 -3.04 -2.53
CA VAL A 413 -10.79 -3.94 -1.45
C VAL A 413 -11.60 -3.73 -0.17
N GLY A 414 -11.90 -2.47 0.19
CA GLY A 414 -12.83 -2.17 1.27
C GLY A 414 -14.20 -2.85 1.05
N MET A 415 -14.74 -2.77 -0.18
CA MET A 415 -15.99 -3.44 -0.54
C MET A 415 -15.91 -4.97 -0.38
N ILE A 416 -14.76 -5.60 -0.70
CA ILE A 416 -14.59 -7.05 -0.48
C ILE A 416 -14.70 -7.38 1.00
N TYR A 417 -14.02 -6.66 1.88
CA TYR A 417 -14.08 -6.87 3.33
C TYR A 417 -15.49 -6.69 3.92
N GLU A 418 -16.31 -5.84 3.31
CA GLU A 418 -17.71 -5.61 3.71
C GLU A 418 -18.72 -6.52 2.97
N GLY A 419 -18.25 -7.55 2.24
CA GLY A 419 -19.13 -8.51 1.55
C GLY A 419 -19.80 -7.95 0.29
N MET A 420 -19.32 -6.84 -0.25
CA MET A 420 -19.80 -6.20 -1.49
C MET A 420 -18.94 -6.64 -2.69
N GLU A 421 -18.76 -7.96 -2.83
CA GLU A 421 -17.81 -8.54 -3.81
C GLU A 421 -18.18 -8.21 -5.26
N LYS A 422 -19.46 -8.14 -5.58
CA LYS A 422 -19.95 -7.79 -6.93
C LYS A 422 -19.53 -6.37 -7.33
N GLU A 423 -19.73 -5.42 -6.45
CA GLU A 423 -19.36 -4.01 -6.63
C GLU A 423 -17.84 -3.87 -6.75
N ALA A 424 -17.10 -4.54 -5.88
CA ALA A 424 -15.64 -4.58 -5.91
C ALA A 424 -15.10 -5.10 -7.24
N LEU A 425 -15.61 -6.24 -7.70
CA LEU A 425 -15.20 -6.83 -8.98
C LEU A 425 -15.61 -5.97 -10.18
N THR A 426 -16.71 -5.21 -10.08
CA THR A 426 -17.09 -4.21 -11.09
C THR A 426 -16.03 -3.11 -11.20
N CYS A 427 -15.55 -2.59 -10.06
CA CYS A 427 -14.48 -1.57 -10.05
C CYS A 427 -13.16 -2.13 -10.60
N ILE A 428 -12.73 -3.31 -10.13
CA ILE A 428 -11.47 -3.93 -10.57
C ILE A 428 -11.52 -4.22 -12.08
N ARG A 429 -12.65 -4.70 -12.58
CA ARG A 429 -12.86 -4.92 -14.03
C ARG A 429 -12.78 -3.62 -14.81
N ALA A 430 -13.41 -2.55 -14.34
CA ALA A 430 -13.34 -1.24 -14.98
C ALA A 430 -11.90 -0.74 -15.13
N ILE A 431 -11.04 -0.99 -14.12
CA ILE A 431 -9.61 -0.67 -14.20
C ILE A 431 -8.93 -1.51 -15.28
N ARG A 432 -9.13 -2.83 -15.26
CA ARG A 432 -8.44 -3.74 -16.19
C ARG A 432 -8.91 -3.60 -17.62
N ASP A 433 -10.19 -3.30 -17.86
CA ASP A 433 -10.74 -3.02 -19.19
C ASP A 433 -10.12 -1.74 -19.81
N ARG A 434 -9.59 -0.82 -18.98
CA ARG A 434 -8.81 0.34 -19.46
C ARG A 434 -7.36 -0.01 -19.82
N HIS A 435 -6.84 -1.14 -19.32
CA HIS A 435 -5.46 -1.61 -19.44
C HIS A 435 -5.40 -3.01 -20.08
N ASP A 436 -6.15 -3.20 -21.15
CA ASP A 436 -6.40 -4.49 -21.82
C ASP A 436 -5.33 -4.87 -22.87
N GLY A 437 -4.31 -4.02 -23.06
CA GLY A 437 -3.26 -4.21 -24.07
C GLY A 437 -3.60 -3.59 -25.43
N ALA A 438 -4.87 -3.34 -25.71
CA ALA A 438 -5.31 -2.62 -26.91
C ALA A 438 -5.40 -1.11 -26.64
N LYS A 439 -6.01 -0.72 -25.52
CA LYS A 439 -6.16 0.67 -25.11
C LYS A 439 -4.89 1.20 -24.43
N ARG A 440 -4.42 0.51 -23.40
CA ARG A 440 -3.21 0.87 -22.64
C ARG A 440 -2.40 -0.36 -22.28
N ASN A 441 -1.13 -0.14 -21.94
CA ASN A 441 -0.22 -1.18 -21.48
C ASN A 441 -0.77 -1.84 -20.19
N PRO A 442 -1.00 -3.18 -20.20
CA PRO A 442 -1.58 -3.90 -19.07
C PRO A 442 -0.64 -3.97 -17.85
N PHE A 443 0.65 -3.73 -18.03
CA PHE A 443 1.68 -3.76 -16.99
C PHE A 443 2.01 -2.37 -16.44
N SER A 444 1.31 -1.32 -16.88
CA SER A 444 1.60 0.07 -16.48
C SER A 444 0.31 0.85 -16.27
N GLU A 445 -0.19 0.83 -15.06
CA GLU A 445 -1.26 1.71 -14.63
C GLU A 445 -0.66 3.05 -14.21
N ALA A 446 -0.87 4.07 -15.05
CA ALA A 446 -0.29 5.39 -14.84
C ALA A 446 -1.15 6.26 -13.93
N GLU A 447 -0.47 7.07 -13.11
CA GLU A 447 -1.04 8.21 -12.39
C GLU A 447 -0.10 9.41 -12.62
N CYS A 448 0.66 9.88 -11.65
CA CYS A 448 1.74 10.84 -11.90
C CYS A 448 2.99 10.09 -12.37
N GLY A 449 2.98 9.60 -13.61
CA GLY A 449 4.03 8.73 -14.20
C GLY A 449 3.55 7.30 -14.46
N HIS A 450 4.34 6.59 -15.28
CA HIS A 450 4.11 5.19 -15.61
C HIS A 450 4.57 4.27 -14.48
N HIS A 451 4.05 3.03 -14.43
CA HIS A 451 4.38 2.05 -13.38
C HIS A 451 4.28 2.68 -11.99
N TYR A 452 3.14 3.30 -11.71
CA TYR A 452 2.94 4.08 -10.51
C TYR A 452 2.80 3.18 -9.27
N ALA A 453 3.48 3.53 -8.19
CA ALA A 453 3.58 2.67 -7.00
C ALA A 453 2.22 2.34 -6.36
N ARG A 454 1.28 3.30 -6.37
CA ARG A 454 -0.06 3.14 -5.79
C ARG A 454 -0.89 2.04 -6.45
N SER A 455 -0.63 1.72 -7.73
CA SER A 455 -1.32 0.62 -8.43
C SER A 455 -1.11 -0.74 -7.78
N MET A 456 -0.02 -0.92 -7.03
CA MET A 456 0.26 -2.14 -6.27
C MET A 456 -0.68 -2.35 -5.06
N ALA A 457 -1.60 -1.42 -4.77
CA ALA A 457 -2.76 -1.64 -3.90
C ALA A 457 -3.65 -2.78 -4.40
N SER A 458 -3.59 -3.11 -5.69
CA SER A 458 -4.29 -4.25 -6.29
C SER A 458 -3.98 -5.60 -5.62
N TRP A 459 -2.77 -5.77 -5.04
CA TRP A 459 -2.40 -6.98 -4.31
C TRP A 459 -3.31 -7.25 -3.11
N ALA A 460 -3.84 -6.20 -2.48
CA ALA A 460 -4.73 -6.32 -1.34
C ALA A 460 -6.06 -7.05 -1.65
N ALA A 461 -6.49 -7.08 -2.92
CA ALA A 461 -7.67 -7.84 -3.32
C ALA A 461 -7.47 -9.37 -3.14
N VAL A 462 -6.23 -9.86 -3.34
CA VAL A 462 -5.86 -11.25 -3.07
C VAL A 462 -5.97 -11.56 -1.59
N ILE A 463 -5.49 -10.65 -0.74
CA ILE A 463 -5.54 -10.77 0.72
C ILE A 463 -6.99 -10.76 1.21
N ALA A 464 -7.80 -9.82 0.73
CA ALA A 464 -9.19 -9.66 1.15
C ALA A 464 -10.08 -10.84 0.72
N LEU A 465 -9.94 -11.34 -0.52
CA LEU A 465 -10.74 -12.46 -1.03
C LEU A 465 -10.44 -13.79 -0.32
N SER A 466 -9.21 -13.98 0.14
CA SER A 466 -8.82 -15.14 0.94
C SER A 466 -9.01 -14.95 2.43
N ASP A 467 -9.37 -13.73 2.86
CA ASP A 467 -9.33 -13.30 4.27
C ASP A 467 -7.99 -13.66 4.94
N PHE A 468 -6.91 -13.54 4.16
CA PHE A 468 -5.58 -13.90 4.60
C PHE A 468 -5.07 -12.92 5.65
N GLN A 469 -4.76 -13.45 6.84
CA GLN A 469 -4.03 -12.75 7.88
C GLN A 469 -2.89 -13.61 8.37
N TYR A 470 -1.75 -12.99 8.62
CA TYR A 470 -0.58 -13.68 9.16
C TYR A 470 0.07 -12.86 10.27
N SER A 471 0.37 -13.53 11.38
CA SER A 471 1.20 -13.01 12.46
C SER A 471 2.35 -13.98 12.71
N GLY A 472 3.56 -13.56 12.35
CA GLY A 472 4.79 -14.25 12.73
C GLY A 472 5.05 -14.18 14.23
N VAL A 473 4.57 -13.11 14.88
CA VAL A 473 4.65 -12.90 16.34
C VAL A 473 3.86 -13.97 17.09
N ASP A 474 2.58 -14.16 16.70
CA ASP A 474 1.67 -15.14 17.30
C ASP A 474 1.75 -16.51 16.62
N ARG A 475 2.54 -16.64 15.55
CA ARG A 475 2.61 -17.83 14.68
C ARG A 475 1.23 -18.29 14.26
N ARG A 476 0.39 -17.34 13.85
CA ARG A 476 -1.00 -17.52 13.49
C ARG A 476 -1.21 -17.20 12.02
N MET A 477 -1.97 -18.06 11.33
CA MET A 477 -2.40 -17.87 9.96
C MET A 477 -3.92 -18.01 9.88
N HIS A 478 -4.58 -17.16 9.09
CA HIS A 478 -6.03 -17.16 8.91
C HIS A 478 -6.39 -17.15 7.43
N PHE A 479 -7.44 -17.89 7.07
CA PHE A 479 -8.10 -17.86 5.77
C PHE A 479 -9.62 -17.92 5.91
N THR A 480 -10.30 -17.53 4.84
CA THR A 480 -11.76 -17.75 4.67
C THR A 480 -12.11 -19.24 4.78
N ASP A 481 -13.34 -19.53 5.18
CA ASP A 481 -13.91 -20.88 5.16
C ASP A 481 -14.51 -21.29 3.80
N ARG A 482 -14.53 -20.39 2.81
CA ARG A 482 -15.01 -20.71 1.47
C ARG A 482 -14.10 -21.77 0.83
N PRO A 483 -14.66 -22.91 0.32
CA PRO A 483 -13.86 -23.89 -0.38
C PRO A 483 -13.11 -23.30 -1.57
N GLY A 484 -11.82 -23.62 -1.69
CA GLY A 484 -10.97 -23.08 -2.75
C GLY A 484 -9.49 -23.29 -2.52
N CYS A 485 -8.68 -22.92 -3.50
CA CYS A 485 -7.23 -22.88 -3.42
C CYS A 485 -6.77 -21.42 -3.41
N TYR A 486 -6.10 -21.02 -2.37
CA TYR A 486 -5.66 -19.64 -2.13
C TYR A 486 -4.15 -19.57 -2.14
N PHE A 487 -3.59 -18.72 -3.00
CA PHE A 487 -2.19 -18.35 -2.91
C PHE A 487 -1.97 -17.46 -1.66
N TRP A 488 -0.89 -17.69 -0.93
CA TRP A 488 -0.49 -16.87 0.20
C TRP A 488 1.00 -16.52 0.15
N SER A 489 1.34 -15.37 0.70
CA SER A 489 2.72 -14.97 0.95
C SER A 489 2.78 -14.06 2.17
N ASN A 490 3.81 -14.21 3.01
CA ASN A 490 4.06 -13.36 4.18
C ASN A 490 5.32 -12.51 4.05
N GLY A 491 5.88 -12.43 2.81
CA GLY A 491 7.10 -11.68 2.54
C GLY A 491 8.40 -12.49 2.72
N TYR A 492 8.32 -13.67 3.36
CA TYR A 492 9.47 -14.54 3.69
C TYR A 492 9.28 -15.96 3.17
N ALA A 493 8.06 -16.38 3.07
CA ALA A 493 7.64 -17.65 2.49
C ALA A 493 6.36 -17.47 1.69
N TRP A 494 6.11 -18.35 0.72
CA TRP A 494 4.88 -18.37 -0.04
C TRP A 494 4.50 -19.78 -0.45
N GLY A 495 3.21 -19.97 -0.74
CA GLY A 495 2.65 -21.24 -1.11
C GLY A 495 1.14 -21.18 -1.37
N THR A 496 0.45 -22.29 -1.17
CA THR A 496 -1.00 -22.40 -1.33
C THR A 496 -1.67 -22.89 -0.04
N CYS A 497 -2.91 -22.48 0.17
CA CYS A 497 -3.83 -23.04 1.15
C CYS A 497 -5.08 -23.54 0.42
N THR A 498 -5.32 -24.86 0.42
CA THR A 498 -6.54 -25.43 -0.14
C THR A 498 -7.52 -25.71 0.99
N VAL A 499 -8.66 -25.04 0.97
CA VAL A 499 -9.75 -25.18 1.96
C VAL A 499 -10.87 -26.02 1.36
N THR A 500 -11.33 -26.98 2.13
CA THR A 500 -12.54 -27.78 1.87
C THR A 500 -13.44 -27.70 3.12
N ASP A 501 -14.62 -28.29 3.07
CA ASP A 501 -15.55 -28.30 4.20
C ASP A 501 -14.92 -28.90 5.49
N ASP A 502 -14.04 -29.91 5.31
CA ASP A 502 -13.49 -30.70 6.42
C ASP A 502 -12.00 -30.51 6.65
N THR A 503 -11.28 -29.94 5.69
CA THR A 503 -9.81 -29.86 5.77
C THR A 503 -9.27 -28.55 5.23
N ALA A 504 -8.08 -28.15 5.75
CA ALA A 504 -7.21 -27.18 5.13
C ALA A 504 -5.85 -27.82 4.83
N THR A 505 -5.38 -27.71 3.59
CA THR A 505 -4.05 -28.18 3.18
C THR A 505 -3.14 -26.99 2.97
N ILE A 506 -2.11 -26.86 3.80
CA ILE A 506 -1.08 -25.83 3.63
C ILE A 506 0.12 -26.42 2.90
N GLU A 507 0.53 -25.80 1.83
CA GLU A 507 1.73 -26.11 1.05
C GLU A 507 2.68 -24.92 1.08
N VAL A 508 3.97 -25.17 1.29
CA VAL A 508 5.05 -24.19 1.21
C VAL A 508 5.85 -24.44 -0.06
N LEU A 509 5.81 -23.53 -1.01
CA LEU A 509 6.54 -23.64 -2.28
C LEU A 509 7.92 -23.01 -2.21
N LYS A 510 8.09 -21.99 -1.36
CA LYS A 510 9.38 -21.35 -1.08
C LYS A 510 9.46 -20.84 0.36
N GLY A 511 10.63 -20.90 0.94
CA GLY A 511 10.89 -20.48 2.31
C GLY A 511 10.55 -21.56 3.34
N SER A 512 10.19 -21.13 4.53
CA SER A 512 9.74 -22.02 5.60
C SER A 512 8.61 -21.36 6.39
N LEU A 513 7.71 -22.19 6.93
CA LEU A 513 6.55 -21.73 7.70
C LEU A 513 6.51 -22.47 9.04
N GLN A 514 6.34 -21.72 10.12
CA GLN A 514 6.05 -22.26 11.44
C GLN A 514 4.75 -21.66 11.96
N LEU A 515 3.82 -22.51 12.41
CA LEU A 515 2.54 -22.08 12.96
C LEU A 515 2.26 -22.77 14.30
N ASP A 516 1.67 -22.02 15.22
CA ASP A 516 1.04 -22.52 16.44
C ASP A 516 -0.48 -22.55 16.33
N LYS A 517 -1.04 -21.77 15.38
CA LYS A 517 -2.49 -21.66 15.14
C LYS A 517 -2.81 -21.52 13.66
N LEU A 518 -3.85 -22.23 13.22
CA LEU A 518 -4.53 -22.01 11.94
C LEU A 518 -5.98 -21.69 12.21
N VAL A 519 -6.50 -20.65 11.54
CA VAL A 519 -7.92 -20.26 11.61
C VAL A 519 -8.51 -20.34 10.21
N ILE A 520 -9.62 -21.01 10.05
CA ILE A 520 -10.39 -21.10 8.80
C ILE A 520 -11.81 -20.63 9.09
N GLY A 521 -12.16 -19.42 8.59
CA GLY A 521 -13.36 -18.72 9.05
C GLY A 521 -13.30 -18.53 10.58
N ASP A 522 -14.32 -19.04 11.29
CA ASP A 522 -14.39 -18.97 12.75
C ASP A 522 -13.75 -20.16 13.47
N LYS A 523 -13.25 -21.19 12.72
CA LYS A 523 -12.68 -22.41 13.29
C LYS A 523 -11.19 -22.24 13.59
N GLU A 524 -10.80 -22.14 14.87
CA GLU A 524 -9.40 -22.11 15.30
C GLU A 524 -8.88 -23.55 15.60
N LYS A 525 -7.74 -23.91 15.00
CA LYS A 525 -6.98 -25.13 15.27
C LYS A 525 -5.61 -24.79 15.87
N ARG A 526 -5.30 -25.30 17.06
CA ARG A 526 -3.95 -25.29 17.63
C ARG A 526 -3.11 -26.37 16.98
N LEU A 527 -1.92 -26.01 16.57
CA LEU A 527 -0.99 -26.87 15.87
C LEU A 527 0.22 -27.16 16.76
N LYS A 528 0.58 -28.45 16.90
CA LYS A 528 1.77 -28.84 17.64
C LYS A 528 2.91 -29.13 16.68
N ASN A 529 4.08 -28.52 16.91
CA ASN A 529 5.29 -28.73 16.11
C ASN A 529 5.03 -28.59 14.58
N PHE A 530 4.22 -27.61 14.20
CA PHE A 530 3.92 -27.38 12.80
C PHE A 530 5.05 -26.56 12.17
N ARG A 531 5.86 -27.25 11.40
CA ARG A 531 6.90 -26.63 10.56
C ARG A 531 6.81 -27.25 9.18
N LEU A 532 6.95 -26.43 8.14
CA LEU A 532 7.04 -26.84 6.75
C LEU A 532 8.20 -26.11 6.09
N ALA A 533 9.01 -26.83 5.34
CA ALA A 533 10.03 -26.30 4.46
C ALA A 533 9.52 -26.25 3.01
N SER A 534 10.30 -25.65 2.14
CA SER A 534 10.01 -25.61 0.70
C SER A 534 9.76 -26.99 0.12
N GLY A 535 8.63 -27.16 -0.61
CA GLY A 535 8.19 -28.41 -1.20
C GLY A 535 7.33 -29.31 -0.27
N GLU A 536 7.15 -28.91 1.00
CA GLU A 536 6.34 -29.68 1.94
C GLU A 536 4.90 -29.17 2.01
N ASN A 537 3.98 -30.09 2.31
CA ASN A 537 2.58 -29.78 2.60
C ASN A 537 2.07 -30.55 3.80
N ARG A 538 0.97 -30.09 4.38
CA ARG A 538 0.28 -30.78 5.49
C ARG A 538 -1.21 -30.53 5.45
N ILE A 539 -1.97 -31.64 5.61
CA ILE A 539 -3.43 -31.62 5.72
C ILE A 539 -3.81 -31.46 7.19
N ILE A 540 -4.69 -30.52 7.49
CA ILE A 540 -5.23 -30.20 8.81
C ILE A 540 -6.73 -30.45 8.77
N LYS A 541 -7.24 -31.34 9.65
CA LYS A 541 -8.69 -31.55 9.81
C LYS A 541 -9.32 -30.37 10.55
N LEU A 542 -10.44 -29.88 10.05
CA LEU A 542 -11.18 -28.74 10.62
C LEU A 542 -12.28 -29.15 11.61
N SER A 543 -12.61 -30.45 11.63
CA SER A 543 -13.52 -31.08 12.62
C SER A 543 -12.88 -31.18 14.00
#